data_800e44e8f363dffdfa67ef05a39c2dd8
#
_entry.id   800e44e8f363dffdfa67ef05a39c2dd8
#
_cell.length_a   1.000
_cell.length_b   1.000
_cell.length_c   1.000
_cell.angle_alpha   90.00
_cell.angle_beta   90.00
_cell.angle_gamma   90.00
#
_symmetry.space_group_name_H-M   'P 1'
#
loop_
_entity.id
_entity.type
_entity.pdbx_description
1 polymer ?
#
loop_
_entity_poly.entity_id
_entity_poly.type
_entity_poly.pdbx_seq_one_letter_code
_entity_poly.pdbx_strand_id
1 'polypeptide(L)'
;MYDKKKIDELKKSLSTWEETSLKKALSQLPERSEEFITTSSEPINRLYTPLDIAENDYAETLGLPGEYPYTRGVHPTLHRSKLWTMRMFAGFGTAEETNARFKY
;
A
#
# COMPACT_ATOMS: atom_id res chain seq x y z
N MET A 1 12.87 9.62 -9.34
CA MET A 1 11.53 9.46 -9.94
C MET A 1 10.84 10.79 -10.16
N TYR A 2 10.85 11.71 -9.23
CA TYR A 2 10.25 13.04 -9.37
C TYR A 2 11.31 14.09 -9.74
N ASP A 3 10.92 15.10 -10.55
CA ASP A 3 11.74 16.26 -10.84
C ASP A 3 11.96 17.08 -9.55
N LYS A 4 13.21 17.29 -9.16
CA LYS A 4 13.57 18.04 -7.95
C LYS A 4 12.91 19.42 -7.89
N LYS A 5 12.85 20.12 -9.02
CA LYS A 5 12.21 21.44 -9.08
C LYS A 5 10.72 21.37 -8.72
N LYS A 6 10.02 20.37 -9.24
CA LYS A 6 8.60 20.14 -8.92
C LYS A 6 8.40 19.72 -7.46
N ILE A 7 9.31 18.95 -6.91
CA ILE A 7 9.28 18.57 -5.48
C ILE A 7 9.49 19.82 -4.61
N ASP A 8 10.42 20.71 -4.94
CA ASP A 8 10.63 21.95 -4.20
C ASP A 8 9.43 22.91 -4.30
N GLU A 9 8.82 23.00 -5.47
CA GLU A 9 7.59 23.77 -5.67
C GLU A 9 6.42 23.20 -4.85
N LEU A 10 6.27 21.88 -4.82
CA LEU A 10 5.25 21.23 -4.01
C LEU A 10 5.48 21.45 -2.51
N LYS A 11 6.73 21.37 -2.05
CA LYS A 11 7.10 21.63 -0.65
C LYS A 11 6.71 23.06 -0.23
N LYS A 12 6.98 24.04 -1.07
CA LYS A 12 6.57 25.45 -0.83
C LYS A 12 5.06 25.60 -0.80
N SER A 13 4.37 24.95 -1.75
CA SER A 13 2.90 25.00 -1.81
C SER A 13 2.27 24.34 -0.59
N LEU A 14 2.82 23.22 -0.12
CA LEU A 14 2.34 22.54 1.09
C LEU A 14 2.52 23.42 2.32
N SER A 15 3.69 24.03 2.51
CA SER A 15 3.95 24.95 3.60
C SER A 15 2.98 26.16 3.59
N THR A 16 2.74 26.74 2.43
CA THR A 16 1.77 27.84 2.28
C THR A 16 0.35 27.38 2.65
N TRP A 17 -0.05 26.19 2.21
CA TRP A 17 -1.35 25.62 2.53
C TRP A 17 -1.51 25.36 4.04
N GLU A 18 -0.48 24.85 4.69
CA GLU A 18 -0.49 24.63 6.14
C GLU A 18 -0.65 25.95 6.93
N GLU A 19 0.08 26.99 6.53
CA GLU A 19 0.05 28.30 7.19
C GLU A 19 -1.24 29.10 6.93
N THR A 20 -1.93 28.83 5.84
CA THR A 20 -3.12 29.57 5.43
C THR A 20 -4.41 28.76 5.60
N SER A 21 -4.69 27.88 4.64
CA SER A 21 -5.96 27.15 4.56
C SER A 21 -6.17 26.21 5.73
N LEU A 22 -5.14 25.43 6.08
CA LEU A 22 -5.21 24.47 7.18
C LEU A 22 -5.35 25.20 8.52
N LYS A 23 -4.51 26.20 8.77
CA LYS A 23 -4.55 26.99 10.01
C LYS A 23 -5.90 27.67 10.21
N LYS A 24 -6.47 28.21 9.13
CA LYS A 24 -7.80 28.82 9.16
C LYS A 24 -8.89 27.78 9.49
N ALA A 25 -8.84 26.61 8.86
CA ALA A 25 -9.80 25.54 9.10
C ALA A 25 -9.75 25.04 10.55
N LEU A 26 -8.54 24.79 11.08
CA LEU A 26 -8.35 24.33 12.45
C LEU A 26 -8.76 25.36 13.51
N SER A 27 -8.68 26.66 13.19
CA SER A 27 -9.16 27.70 14.09
C SER A 27 -10.68 27.76 14.17
N GLN A 28 -11.41 27.32 13.15
CA GLN A 28 -12.85 27.25 13.10
C GLN A 28 -13.42 25.96 13.68
N LEU A 29 -12.78 24.83 13.34
CA LEU A 29 -13.17 23.52 13.79
C LEU A 29 -11.91 22.67 14.03
N PRO A 30 -11.59 22.33 15.29
CA PRO A 30 -10.45 21.48 15.59
C PRO A 30 -10.68 20.06 15.07
N GLU A 31 -9.60 19.30 14.89
CA GLU A 31 -9.71 17.89 14.57
C GLU A 31 -10.39 17.13 15.72
N ARG A 32 -11.09 16.06 15.39
CA ARG A 32 -11.85 15.25 16.36
C ARG A 32 -10.97 14.46 17.33
N SER A 33 -9.67 14.32 17.05
CA SER A 33 -8.69 13.63 17.87
C SER A 33 -7.36 14.35 17.74
N GLU A 34 -6.55 14.29 18.79
CA GLU A 34 -5.19 14.82 18.80
C GLU A 34 -4.25 13.97 17.96
N GLU A 35 -4.51 12.67 17.88
CA GLU A 35 -3.71 11.70 17.16
C GLU A 35 -4.58 10.72 16.37
N PHE A 36 -4.14 10.38 15.17
CA PHE A 36 -4.73 9.35 14.32
C PHE A 36 -3.70 8.25 14.09
N ILE A 37 -4.04 7.04 14.48
CA ILE A 37 -3.16 5.86 14.39
C ILE A 37 -3.89 4.68 13.76
N THR A 38 -3.13 3.76 13.17
CA THR A 38 -3.62 2.45 12.72
C THR A 38 -3.84 1.52 13.91
N THR A 39 -4.47 0.38 13.67
CA THR A 39 -4.58 -0.70 14.69
C THR A 39 -3.22 -1.26 15.12
N SER A 40 -2.17 -1.05 14.33
CA SER A 40 -0.77 -1.41 14.66
C SER A 40 0.00 -0.28 15.35
N SER A 41 -0.71 0.77 15.81
CA SER A 41 -0.13 1.96 16.46
C SER A 41 0.80 2.81 15.58
N GLU A 42 0.69 2.68 14.27
CA GLU A 42 1.42 3.53 13.32
C GLU A 42 0.69 4.86 13.13
N PRO A 43 1.37 6.00 13.22
CA PRO A 43 0.75 7.31 13.03
C PRO A 43 0.30 7.50 11.58
N ILE A 44 -0.87 8.14 11.42
CA ILE A 44 -1.43 8.48 10.11
C ILE A 44 -1.33 9.99 9.92
N ASN A 45 -0.66 10.41 8.87
CA ASN A 45 -0.57 11.83 8.52
C ASN A 45 -1.89 12.34 7.96
N ARG A 46 -2.16 13.63 8.18
CA ARG A 46 -3.34 14.31 7.63
C ARG A 46 -3.40 14.25 6.11
N LEU A 47 -2.26 14.31 5.46
CA LEU A 47 -2.10 14.31 4.01
C LEU A 47 -0.84 13.57 3.63
N TYR A 48 -0.92 12.75 2.58
CA TYR A 48 0.22 12.14 1.91
C TYR A 48 0.38 12.75 0.52
N THR A 49 1.59 13.07 0.17
CA THR A 49 1.95 13.73 -1.09
C THR A 49 3.14 13.01 -1.75
N PRO A 50 3.50 13.36 -2.98
CA PRO A 50 4.75 12.86 -3.57
C PRO A 50 6.02 13.15 -2.75
N LEU A 51 5.98 14.09 -1.80
CA LEU A 51 7.11 14.35 -0.89
C LEU A 51 7.43 13.17 0.00
N ASP A 52 6.43 12.41 0.42
CA ASP A 52 6.58 11.27 1.33
C ASP A 52 7.31 10.09 0.67
N ILE A 53 7.33 10.06 -0.66
CA ILE A 53 7.98 9.02 -1.46
C ILE A 53 9.04 9.58 -2.43
N ALA A 54 9.45 10.83 -2.26
CA ALA A 54 10.38 11.52 -3.17
C ALA A 54 11.75 10.82 -3.28
N GLU A 55 12.21 10.23 -2.18
CA GLU A 55 13.47 9.51 -2.10
C GLU A 55 13.38 8.04 -2.52
N ASN A 56 12.16 7.52 -2.75
CA ASN A 56 11.97 6.11 -3.06
C ASN A 56 12.38 5.80 -4.51
N ASP A 57 13.23 4.81 -4.69
CA ASP A 57 13.50 4.21 -5.98
C ASP A 57 12.40 3.21 -6.35
N TYR A 58 11.82 3.38 -7.54
CA TYR A 58 10.72 2.52 -8.00
C TYR A 58 11.15 1.06 -8.15
N ALA A 59 12.34 0.83 -8.71
CA ALA A 59 12.83 -0.51 -8.98
C ALA A 59 13.14 -1.27 -7.68
N GLU A 60 13.69 -0.58 -6.68
CA GLU A 60 14.06 -1.19 -5.40
C GLU A 60 12.84 -1.40 -4.49
N THR A 61 11.92 -0.44 -4.44
CA THR A 61 10.81 -0.48 -3.47
C THR A 61 9.57 -1.18 -3.99
N LEU A 62 9.28 -1.05 -5.27
CA LEU A 62 8.08 -1.61 -5.89
C LEU A 62 8.38 -2.70 -6.92
N GLY A 63 9.32 -2.46 -7.84
CA GLY A 63 9.71 -3.39 -8.87
C GLY A 63 8.64 -3.65 -9.94
N LEU A 64 8.93 -4.63 -10.80
CA LEU A 64 8.03 -5.07 -11.87
C LEU A 64 7.30 -6.37 -11.49
N PRO A 65 6.11 -6.63 -12.08
CA PRO A 65 5.38 -7.87 -11.81
C PRO A 65 6.20 -9.10 -12.20
N GLY A 66 6.21 -10.12 -11.34
CA GLY A 66 6.93 -11.37 -11.57
C GLY A 66 8.42 -11.33 -11.28
N GLU A 67 8.94 -10.19 -10.77
CA GLU A 67 10.34 -10.00 -10.39
C GLU A 67 10.46 -9.61 -8.92
N TYR A 68 11.62 -9.90 -8.34
CA TYR A 68 11.91 -9.46 -6.97
C TYR A 68 11.78 -7.93 -6.85
N PRO A 69 11.18 -7.40 -5.79
CA PRO A 69 10.70 -8.02 -4.53
C PRO A 69 9.28 -8.61 -4.57
N TYR A 70 8.68 -8.82 -5.73
CA TYR A 70 7.34 -9.42 -5.93
C TYR A 70 6.18 -8.66 -5.30
N THR A 71 6.32 -7.39 -5.06
CA THR A 71 5.30 -6.53 -4.42
C THR A 71 4.00 -6.47 -5.22
N ARG A 72 4.09 -6.60 -6.55
CA ARG A 72 2.94 -6.59 -7.46
C ARG A 72 2.36 -7.99 -7.71
N GLY A 73 3.09 -9.04 -7.37
CA GLY A 73 2.70 -10.44 -7.56
C GLY A 73 3.76 -11.28 -8.28
N VAL A 74 3.58 -12.58 -8.25
CA VAL A 74 4.56 -13.57 -8.73
C VAL A 74 4.51 -13.81 -10.24
N HIS A 75 3.54 -13.24 -10.95
CA HIS A 75 3.37 -13.43 -12.40
C HIS A 75 3.45 -12.10 -13.15
N PRO A 76 4.19 -12.01 -14.26
CA PRO A 76 4.34 -10.76 -15.03
C PRO A 76 3.03 -10.19 -15.54
N THR A 77 2.09 -11.03 -15.91
CA THR A 77 0.80 -10.62 -16.49
C THR A 77 -0.33 -10.50 -15.46
N LEU A 78 -0.11 -10.99 -14.24
CA LEU A 78 -1.10 -10.97 -13.14
C LEU A 78 -2.47 -11.48 -13.59
N HIS A 79 -3.54 -10.75 -13.26
CA HIS A 79 -4.91 -11.12 -13.60
C HIS A 79 -5.28 -10.96 -15.09
N ARG A 80 -4.39 -10.46 -15.92
CA ARG A 80 -4.63 -10.38 -17.37
C ARG A 80 -4.55 -11.74 -18.05
N SER A 81 -3.75 -12.68 -17.50
CA SER A 81 -3.65 -14.04 -18.02
C SER A 81 -4.45 -15.04 -17.20
N LYS A 82 -4.46 -14.89 -15.88
CA LYS A 82 -5.13 -15.83 -14.97
C LYS A 82 -5.74 -15.07 -13.81
N LEU A 83 -7.04 -15.21 -13.64
CA LEU A 83 -7.79 -14.45 -12.63
C LEU A 83 -7.43 -14.88 -11.21
N TRP A 84 -7.49 -16.17 -10.91
CA TRP A 84 -7.21 -16.72 -9.60
C TRP A 84 -7.09 -18.25 -9.64
N THR A 85 -6.59 -18.82 -8.57
CA THR A 85 -6.56 -20.28 -8.37
C THR A 85 -7.31 -20.60 -7.09
N MET A 86 -8.33 -21.43 -7.21
CA MET A 86 -9.01 -21.97 -6.05
C MET A 86 -8.17 -23.10 -5.45
N ARG A 87 -7.94 -23.02 -4.13
CA ARG A 87 -7.32 -24.09 -3.37
C ARG A 87 -8.20 -24.38 -2.17
N MET A 88 -8.53 -25.63 -1.99
CA MET A 88 -9.32 -26.09 -0.85
C MET A 88 -8.53 -27.10 -0.04
N PHE A 89 -8.82 -27.15 1.24
CA PHE A 89 -8.34 -28.26 2.05
C PHE A 89 -8.99 -29.54 1.54
N ALA A 90 -8.15 -30.54 1.34
CA ALA A 90 -8.56 -31.87 0.99
C ALA A 90 -7.72 -32.85 1.79
N GLY A 91 -8.35 -33.93 2.22
CA GLY A 91 -7.71 -34.94 3.04
C GLY A 91 -8.53 -35.26 4.28
N PHE A 92 -8.30 -36.46 4.80
CA PHE A 92 -8.99 -36.94 5.99
C PHE A 92 -8.15 -38.08 6.61
N GLY A 93 -7.60 -37.85 7.83
CA GLY A 93 -6.78 -38.83 8.51
C GLY A 93 -5.45 -39.12 7.82
N THR A 94 -5.21 -40.40 7.47
CA THR A 94 -3.98 -40.84 6.82
C THR A 94 -3.99 -40.62 5.30
N ALA A 95 -2.85 -40.87 4.65
CA ALA A 95 -2.75 -40.80 3.19
C ALA A 95 -3.66 -41.81 2.50
N GLU A 96 -3.79 -43.02 3.07
CA GLU A 96 -4.64 -44.09 2.58
C GLU A 96 -6.13 -43.71 2.66
N GLU A 97 -6.56 -43.16 3.78
CA GLU A 97 -7.93 -42.68 3.98
C GLU A 97 -8.27 -41.51 3.06
N THR A 98 -7.36 -40.58 2.90
CA THR A 98 -7.47 -39.48 1.95
C THR A 98 -7.62 -39.97 0.51
N ASN A 99 -6.77 -40.95 0.09
CA ASN A 99 -6.84 -41.55 -1.22
C ASN A 99 -8.17 -42.31 -1.45
N ALA A 100 -8.65 -43.04 -0.45
CA ALA A 100 -9.94 -43.72 -0.51
C ALA A 100 -11.08 -42.71 -0.73
N ARG A 101 -11.05 -41.59 0.00
CA ARG A 101 -12.04 -40.51 -0.14
C ARG A 101 -12.00 -39.84 -1.53
N PHE A 102 -10.85 -39.65 -2.12
CA PHE A 102 -10.76 -39.10 -3.46
C PHE A 102 -11.23 -40.04 -4.58
N LYS A 103 -11.20 -41.35 -4.33
CA LYS A 103 -11.72 -42.35 -5.27
C LYS A 103 -13.22 -42.58 -5.17
N TYR A 104 -13.84 -42.16 -4.07
CA TYR A 104 -15.28 -42.24 -3.83
C TYR A 104 -16.02 -41.20 -4.65
#